data_e54ccc2113c8391239c1caa08a6c184f
#
_entry.id   e54ccc2113c8391239c1caa08a6c184f
#
_cell.length_a   1.000
_cell.length_b   1.000
_cell.length_c   1.000
_cell.angle_alpha   90.00
_cell.angle_beta   90.00
_cell.angle_gamma   90.00
#
_symmetry.space_group_name_H-M   'P 1'
#
loop_
_entity.id
_entity.type
_entity.pdbx_description
1 polymer ?
#
loop_
_entity_poly.entity_id
_entity_poly.type
_entity_poly.pdbx_seq_one_letter_code
_entity_poly.pdbx_strand_id
1 'polypeptide(L)'
;MSRAYVVSQKETLTETKNIKDGLETKIDILPILPPEIMGELLLDSLVEKGYKKDPCGTSVTKEIDGVLIVVDGGGTVTAEIQEEVTVNTTITATGRSDEDYKDHHERAMSQINQKLEEQREQAKKIINDKIDEKRADITKTLEKVLATEKKNIDEAINDTTIKALKQKAAQLGEIISIEESGQDVTIRVKV
;
A
#
# COMPACT_ATOMS: atom_id res chain seq x y z
N MET A 1 -57.99 24.98 14.16
CA MET A 1 -56.51 25.00 14.20
C MET A 1 -56.02 23.81 13.43
N SER A 2 -55.50 24.00 12.23
CA SER A 2 -54.93 22.89 11.47
C SER A 2 -53.61 22.47 12.13
N ARG A 3 -53.50 21.18 12.41
CA ARG A 3 -52.26 20.58 12.93
C ARG A 3 -51.40 20.19 11.72
N ALA A 4 -50.26 20.86 11.56
CA ALA A 4 -49.33 20.46 10.54
C ALA A 4 -48.53 19.23 11.01
N TYR A 5 -48.52 18.16 10.22
CA TYR A 5 -47.65 17.04 10.42
C TYR A 5 -46.28 17.28 9.79
N VAL A 6 -45.25 16.91 10.50
CA VAL A 6 -43.89 16.87 9.97
C VAL A 6 -43.64 15.42 9.54
N VAL A 7 -43.45 15.22 8.25
CA VAL A 7 -43.00 13.94 7.70
C VAL A 7 -41.50 14.02 7.56
N SER A 8 -40.78 13.01 8.08
CA SER A 8 -39.34 12.92 7.92
C SER A 8 -38.97 11.56 7.33
N GLN A 9 -38.07 11.58 6.36
CA GLN A 9 -37.49 10.38 5.79
C GLN A 9 -35.98 10.41 6.00
N LYS A 10 -35.43 9.27 6.45
CA LYS A 10 -34.02 9.09 6.72
C LYS A 10 -33.52 7.97 5.85
N GLU A 11 -32.40 8.19 5.18
CA GLU A 11 -31.71 7.21 4.34
C GLU A 11 -30.22 7.20 4.66
N THR A 12 -29.62 6.03 4.67
CA THR A 12 -28.17 5.89 4.84
C THR A 12 -27.59 5.35 3.54
N LEU A 13 -26.68 6.12 2.95
CA LEU A 13 -25.89 5.70 1.81
C LEU A 13 -24.60 5.10 2.31
N THR A 14 -24.32 3.90 1.84
CA THR A 14 -23.07 3.17 2.16
C THR A 14 -22.37 2.86 0.85
N GLU A 15 -21.11 3.23 0.74
CA GLU A 15 -20.27 2.85 -0.38
C GLU A 15 -18.99 2.19 0.15
N THR A 16 -18.70 1.02 -0.40
CA THR A 16 -17.48 0.27 -0.10
C THR A 16 -16.63 0.23 -1.36
N LYS A 17 -15.38 0.70 -1.25
CA LYS A 17 -14.39 0.61 -2.33
C LYS A 17 -13.14 -0.08 -1.85
N ASN A 18 -12.60 -0.93 -2.70
CA ASN A 18 -11.27 -1.49 -2.53
C ASN A 18 -10.27 -0.56 -3.23
N ILE A 19 -9.38 0.04 -2.43
CA ILE A 19 -8.32 0.92 -2.92
C ILE A 19 -7.04 0.10 -2.96
N LYS A 20 -6.40 0.07 -4.12
CA LYS A 20 -5.12 -0.59 -4.34
C LYS A 20 -4.15 0.44 -4.90
N ASP A 21 -2.95 0.48 -4.33
CA ASP A 21 -1.82 1.29 -4.81
C ASP A 21 -0.55 0.45 -4.76
N GLY A 22 0.43 0.73 -5.61
CA GLY A 22 1.65 -0.05 -5.65
C GLY A 22 2.71 0.52 -6.58
N LEU A 23 3.93 0.07 -6.35
CA LEU A 23 5.11 0.43 -7.11
C LEU A 23 5.91 -0.82 -7.43
N GLU A 24 6.44 -0.89 -8.66
CA GLU A 24 7.44 -1.85 -9.07
C GLU A 24 8.72 -1.12 -9.49
N THR A 25 9.87 -1.57 -9.00
CA THR A 25 11.17 -1.03 -9.37
C THR A 25 12.19 -2.15 -9.48
N LYS A 26 13.28 -1.89 -10.17
CA LYS A 26 14.40 -2.84 -10.30
C LYS A 26 15.63 -2.25 -9.62
N ILE A 27 16.27 -3.06 -8.80
CA ILE A 27 17.55 -2.74 -8.17
C ILE A 27 18.70 -3.29 -9.02
N ASP A 28 19.77 -2.51 -9.15
CA ASP A 28 20.97 -2.93 -9.86
C ASP A 28 21.88 -3.72 -8.90
N ILE A 29 22.18 -4.95 -9.28
CA ILE A 29 23.10 -5.83 -8.54
C ILE A 29 24.36 -5.98 -9.38
N LEU A 30 25.54 -5.74 -8.78
CA LEU A 30 26.81 -5.93 -9.45
C LEU A 30 27.02 -7.39 -9.84
N PRO A 31 27.27 -7.75 -11.13
CA PRO A 31 27.39 -9.12 -11.59
C PRO A 31 28.78 -9.69 -11.29
N ILE A 32 29.09 -9.98 -10.02
CA ILE A 32 30.37 -10.52 -9.55
C ILE A 32 30.44 -12.02 -9.76
N LEU A 33 29.31 -12.69 -9.54
CA LEU A 33 29.09 -14.13 -9.69
C LEU A 33 27.96 -14.37 -10.71
N PRO A 34 27.69 -15.61 -11.14
CA PRO A 34 26.53 -15.95 -11.95
C PRO A 34 25.23 -15.41 -11.36
N PRO A 35 24.25 -14.98 -12.19
CA PRO A 35 23.02 -14.33 -11.72
C PRO A 35 22.25 -15.12 -10.68
N GLU A 36 22.21 -16.44 -10.81
CA GLU A 36 21.51 -17.34 -9.89
C GLU A 36 22.10 -17.25 -8.48
N ILE A 37 23.45 -17.26 -8.39
CA ILE A 37 24.16 -17.15 -7.11
C ILE A 37 24.01 -15.75 -6.51
N MET A 38 24.07 -14.73 -7.34
CA MET A 38 23.82 -13.34 -6.89
C MET A 38 22.42 -13.18 -6.34
N GLY A 39 21.42 -13.77 -7.01
CA GLY A 39 20.04 -13.78 -6.53
C GLY A 39 19.86 -14.47 -5.18
N GLU A 40 20.46 -15.66 -5.00
CA GLU A 40 20.43 -16.37 -3.72
C GLU A 40 21.06 -15.56 -2.59
N LEU A 41 22.22 -14.95 -2.85
CA LEU A 41 22.92 -14.11 -1.86
C LEU A 41 22.10 -12.88 -1.48
N LEU A 42 21.39 -12.26 -2.45
CA LEU A 42 20.48 -11.14 -2.20
C LEU A 42 19.33 -11.56 -1.29
N LEU A 43 18.65 -12.66 -1.64
CA LEU A 43 17.53 -13.17 -0.85
C LEU A 43 17.97 -13.52 0.57
N ASP A 44 19.13 -14.14 0.75
CA ASP A 44 19.69 -14.46 2.08
C ASP A 44 20.02 -13.19 2.87
N SER A 45 20.58 -12.17 2.25
CA SER A 45 20.87 -10.89 2.89
C SER A 45 19.60 -10.15 3.30
N LEU A 46 18.52 -10.23 2.49
CA LEU A 46 17.23 -9.68 2.85
C LEU A 46 16.55 -10.44 4.00
N VAL A 47 16.73 -11.76 4.07
CA VAL A 47 16.25 -12.55 5.22
C VAL A 47 16.91 -12.09 6.52
N GLU A 48 18.21 -11.77 6.51
CA GLU A 48 18.91 -11.17 7.65
C GLU A 48 18.32 -9.80 8.07
N LYS A 49 17.70 -9.06 7.13
CA LYS A 49 16.98 -7.80 7.39
C LYS A 49 15.49 -8.00 7.75
N GLY A 50 15.07 -9.24 8.00
CA GLY A 50 13.73 -9.58 8.50
C GLY A 50 12.70 -9.88 7.43
N TYR A 51 13.10 -10.10 6.18
CA TYR A 51 12.23 -10.64 5.14
C TYR A 51 12.04 -12.15 5.32
N LYS A 52 10.92 -12.67 4.85
CA LYS A 52 10.59 -14.11 4.88
C LYS A 52 10.71 -14.70 3.50
N LYS A 53 11.42 -15.82 3.36
CA LYS A 53 11.47 -16.56 2.08
C LYS A 53 10.11 -17.12 1.72
N ASP A 54 9.76 -17.00 0.44
CA ASP A 54 8.65 -17.71 -0.17
C ASP A 54 8.91 -19.23 -0.17
N PRO A 55 7.89 -20.09 -0.11
CA PRO A 55 8.03 -21.55 -0.17
C PRO A 55 8.82 -22.07 -1.39
N CYS A 56 8.75 -21.35 -2.52
CA CYS A 56 9.53 -21.69 -3.72
C CYS A 56 10.99 -21.22 -3.65
N GLY A 57 11.35 -20.37 -2.68
CA GLY A 57 12.72 -19.86 -2.49
C GLY A 57 13.19 -18.85 -3.55
N THR A 58 12.30 -18.40 -4.45
CA THR A 58 12.62 -17.49 -5.56
C THR A 58 12.44 -16.02 -5.21
N SER A 59 11.76 -15.72 -4.11
CA SER A 59 11.48 -14.38 -3.63
C SER A 59 11.45 -14.32 -2.09
N VAL A 60 11.49 -13.11 -1.58
CA VAL A 60 11.29 -12.81 -0.16
C VAL A 60 10.21 -11.75 0.01
N THR A 61 9.49 -11.82 1.11
CA THR A 61 8.36 -10.94 1.40
C THR A 61 8.49 -10.30 2.78
N LYS A 62 7.99 -9.09 2.92
CA LYS A 62 7.88 -8.39 4.22
C LYS A 62 6.62 -7.53 4.21
N GLU A 63 5.86 -7.57 5.29
CA GLU A 63 4.67 -6.75 5.48
C GLU A 63 4.91 -5.71 6.58
N ILE A 64 4.67 -4.44 6.26
CA ILE A 64 4.86 -3.31 7.17
C ILE A 64 3.71 -2.32 6.97
N ASP A 65 2.98 -1.99 8.02
CA ASP A 65 1.86 -1.03 8.00
C ASP A 65 0.83 -1.33 6.89
N GLY A 66 0.58 -2.63 6.59
CA GLY A 66 -0.31 -3.08 5.53
C GLY A 66 0.29 -3.02 4.11
N VAL A 67 1.53 -2.59 3.95
CA VAL A 67 2.28 -2.65 2.69
C VAL A 67 2.99 -3.99 2.58
N LEU A 68 2.67 -4.75 1.54
CA LEU A 68 3.37 -5.98 1.19
C LEU A 68 4.52 -5.65 0.24
N ILE A 69 5.76 -5.93 0.66
CA ILE A 69 6.96 -5.77 -0.15
C ILE A 69 7.44 -7.16 -0.57
N VAL A 70 7.67 -7.33 -1.85
CA VAL A 70 8.18 -8.56 -2.46
C VAL A 70 9.46 -8.23 -3.21
N VAL A 71 10.51 -9.00 -2.97
CA VAL A 71 11.79 -8.89 -3.72
C VAL A 71 12.13 -10.24 -4.31
N ASP A 72 12.34 -10.28 -5.63
CA ASP A 72 12.79 -11.50 -6.31
C ASP A 72 14.32 -11.59 -6.43
N GLY A 73 14.82 -12.78 -6.75
CA GLY A 73 16.26 -13.01 -6.97
C GLY A 73 16.83 -12.28 -8.20
N GLY A 74 15.99 -11.76 -9.08
CA GLY A 74 16.38 -10.92 -10.23
C GLY A 74 16.54 -9.43 -9.88
N GLY A 75 16.23 -9.05 -8.62
CA GLY A 75 16.30 -7.68 -8.15
C GLY A 75 15.06 -6.85 -8.45
N THR A 76 13.92 -7.46 -8.79
CA THR A 76 12.64 -6.74 -8.90
C THR A 76 12.04 -6.56 -7.51
N VAL A 77 11.71 -5.33 -7.15
CA VAL A 77 11.05 -4.96 -5.90
C VAL A 77 9.64 -4.51 -6.24
N THR A 78 8.64 -5.20 -5.71
CA THR A 78 7.23 -4.83 -5.81
C THR A 78 6.72 -4.47 -4.43
N ALA A 79 6.08 -3.33 -4.28
CA ALA A 79 5.41 -2.93 -3.05
C ALA A 79 3.95 -2.62 -3.34
N GLU A 80 3.05 -3.25 -2.62
CA GLU A 80 1.60 -3.10 -2.81
C GLU A 80 0.91 -2.86 -1.47
N ILE A 81 -0.10 -2.01 -1.48
CA ILE A 81 -1.03 -1.81 -0.37
C ILE A 81 -2.46 -1.92 -0.89
N GLN A 82 -3.29 -2.63 -0.15
CA GLN A 82 -4.70 -2.78 -0.47
C GLN A 82 -5.53 -2.57 0.79
N GLU A 83 -6.51 -1.67 0.72
CA GLU A 83 -7.40 -1.37 1.83
C GLU A 83 -8.85 -1.31 1.35
N GLU A 84 -9.75 -1.95 2.09
CA GLU A 84 -11.18 -1.84 1.88
C GLU A 84 -11.73 -0.66 2.70
N VAL A 85 -12.22 0.35 2.00
CA VAL A 85 -12.75 1.58 2.62
C VAL A 85 -14.25 1.61 2.50
N THR A 86 -14.94 1.61 3.63
CA THR A 86 -16.40 1.77 3.71
C THR A 86 -16.75 3.15 4.25
N VAL A 87 -17.48 3.93 3.48
CA VAL A 87 -17.98 5.27 3.86
C VAL A 87 -19.48 5.26 3.98
N ASN A 88 -19.98 5.72 5.12
CA ASN A 88 -21.41 5.86 5.40
C ASN A 88 -21.79 7.33 5.50
N THR A 89 -22.87 7.73 4.84
CA THR A 89 -23.44 9.06 4.97
C THR A 89 -24.94 8.95 5.15
N THR A 90 -25.47 9.61 6.18
CA THR A 90 -26.90 9.62 6.45
C THR A 90 -27.50 10.95 5.98
N ILE A 91 -28.55 10.86 5.17
CA ILE A 91 -29.34 11.98 4.72
C ILE A 91 -30.72 11.97 5.37
N THR A 92 -31.28 13.15 5.66
CA THR A 92 -32.59 13.27 6.28
C THR A 92 -33.34 14.40 5.63
N ALA A 93 -34.46 14.10 5.01
CA ALA A 93 -35.36 15.11 4.47
C ALA A 93 -36.63 15.21 5.31
N THR A 94 -37.08 16.46 5.52
CA THR A 94 -38.33 16.77 6.25
C THR A 94 -39.26 17.55 5.36
N GLY A 95 -40.53 17.16 5.35
CA GLY A 95 -41.65 17.88 4.71
C GLY A 95 -42.74 18.20 5.71
N ARG A 96 -43.54 19.18 5.43
CA ARG A 96 -44.73 19.54 6.20
C ARG A 96 -45.96 19.20 5.38
N SER A 97 -46.97 18.57 5.99
CA SER A 97 -48.27 18.28 5.38
C SER A 97 -49.37 18.71 6.34
N ASP A 98 -50.45 19.30 5.81
CA ASP A 98 -51.63 19.60 6.57
C ASP A 98 -52.61 18.42 6.47
N GLU A 99 -53.30 18.09 7.59
CA GLU A 99 -54.08 16.87 7.82
C GLU A 99 -55.32 16.70 6.89
N ASP A 100 -55.82 17.79 6.30
CA ASP A 100 -57.18 17.80 5.74
C ASP A 100 -57.27 17.51 4.23
N TYR A 101 -56.17 17.34 3.48
CA TYR A 101 -56.22 17.16 2.01
C TYR A 101 -55.18 16.15 1.52
N LYS A 102 -55.64 15.11 0.79
CA LYS A 102 -54.76 14.08 0.16
C LYS A 102 -53.73 14.72 -0.77
N ASP A 103 -54.12 15.78 -1.53
CA ASP A 103 -53.24 16.48 -2.44
C ASP A 103 -52.05 17.17 -1.74
N HIS A 104 -52.24 17.62 -0.50
CA HIS A 104 -51.16 18.24 0.29
C HIS A 104 -50.15 17.21 0.77
N HIS A 105 -50.56 15.97 1.07
CA HIS A 105 -49.67 14.89 1.43
C HIS A 105 -48.81 14.50 0.24
N GLU A 106 -49.38 14.34 -0.96
CA GLU A 106 -48.64 14.02 -2.17
C GLU A 106 -47.62 15.12 -2.55
N ARG A 107 -47.98 16.39 -2.40
CA ARG A 107 -47.08 17.52 -2.58
C ARG A 107 -45.93 17.52 -1.54
N ALA A 108 -46.20 17.24 -0.28
CA ALA A 108 -45.19 17.14 0.75
C ALA A 108 -44.23 16.00 0.46
N MET A 109 -44.72 14.84 0.02
CA MET A 109 -43.88 13.69 -0.40
C MET A 109 -43.06 14.00 -1.64
N SER A 110 -43.62 14.70 -2.64
CA SER A 110 -42.86 15.15 -3.80
C SER A 110 -41.69 16.07 -3.41
N GLN A 111 -41.94 17.03 -2.51
CA GLN A 111 -40.89 17.92 -1.98
C GLN A 111 -39.83 17.16 -1.19
N ILE A 112 -40.22 16.13 -0.38
CA ILE A 112 -39.26 15.29 0.30
C ILE A 112 -38.40 14.52 -0.68
N ASN A 113 -39.01 13.92 -1.70
CA ASN A 113 -38.27 13.15 -2.70
C ASN A 113 -37.27 14.03 -3.47
N GLN A 114 -37.69 15.25 -3.86
CA GLN A 114 -36.79 16.19 -4.52
C GLN A 114 -35.62 16.57 -3.61
N LYS A 115 -35.87 16.90 -2.34
CA LYS A 115 -34.83 17.19 -1.36
C LYS A 115 -33.90 16.01 -1.10
N LEU A 116 -34.43 14.78 -1.07
CA LEU A 116 -33.65 13.58 -0.94
C LEU A 116 -32.71 13.39 -2.13
N GLU A 117 -33.19 13.61 -3.36
CA GLU A 117 -32.32 13.52 -4.54
C GLU A 117 -31.18 14.55 -4.50
N GLU A 118 -31.47 15.80 -4.16
CA GLU A 118 -30.46 16.84 -3.99
C GLU A 118 -29.42 16.45 -2.91
N GLN A 119 -29.89 15.92 -1.79
CA GLN A 119 -29.03 15.45 -0.69
C GLN A 119 -28.25 14.19 -1.06
N ARG A 120 -28.80 13.28 -1.86
CA ARG A 120 -28.08 12.12 -2.39
C ARG A 120 -26.89 12.53 -3.25
N GLU A 121 -27.08 13.52 -4.13
CA GLU A 121 -25.97 14.02 -4.96
C GLU A 121 -24.88 14.71 -4.12
N GLN A 122 -25.27 15.44 -3.07
CA GLN A 122 -24.32 16.03 -2.14
C GLN A 122 -23.60 14.94 -1.31
N ALA A 123 -24.33 13.92 -0.84
CA ALA A 123 -23.77 12.80 -0.09
C ALA A 123 -22.79 11.99 -0.94
N LYS A 124 -23.08 11.75 -2.22
CA LYS A 124 -22.12 11.09 -3.15
C LYS A 124 -20.84 11.89 -3.29
N LYS A 125 -20.90 13.22 -3.38
CA LYS A 125 -19.69 14.06 -3.42
C LYS A 125 -18.88 13.91 -2.15
N ILE A 126 -19.52 13.99 -0.97
CA ILE A 126 -18.85 13.80 0.32
C ILE A 126 -18.20 12.41 0.44
N ILE A 127 -18.89 11.37 -0.07
CA ILE A 127 -18.35 10.01 -0.09
C ILE A 127 -17.10 9.95 -0.98
N ASN A 128 -17.17 10.52 -2.20
CA ASN A 128 -16.04 10.53 -3.11
C ASN A 128 -14.85 11.32 -2.53
N ASP A 129 -15.09 12.49 -1.96
CA ASP A 129 -14.04 13.30 -1.32
C ASP A 129 -13.33 12.51 -0.20
N LYS A 130 -14.08 11.79 0.64
CA LYS A 130 -13.51 10.92 1.68
C LYS A 130 -12.72 9.73 1.12
N ILE A 131 -13.18 9.16 0.02
CA ILE A 131 -12.46 8.07 -0.67
C ILE A 131 -11.14 8.59 -1.24
N ASP A 132 -11.15 9.79 -1.84
CA ASP A 132 -9.95 10.40 -2.39
C ASP A 132 -8.96 10.83 -1.28
N GLU A 133 -9.46 11.31 -0.14
CA GLU A 133 -8.64 11.57 1.06
C GLU A 133 -7.97 10.26 1.54
N LYS A 134 -8.73 9.18 1.65
CA LYS A 134 -8.20 7.87 2.03
C LYS A 134 -7.16 7.33 1.04
N ARG A 135 -7.39 7.54 -0.26
CA ARG A 135 -6.41 7.18 -1.29
C ARG A 135 -5.09 7.93 -1.09
N ALA A 136 -5.17 9.23 -0.82
CA ALA A 136 -3.98 10.02 -0.55
C ALA A 136 -3.23 9.57 0.72
N ASP A 137 -3.94 9.13 1.75
CA ASP A 137 -3.33 8.58 2.97
C ASP A 137 -2.64 7.23 2.70
N ILE A 138 -3.26 6.36 1.89
CA ILE A 138 -2.68 5.08 1.45
C ILE A 138 -1.39 5.31 0.68
N THR A 139 -1.40 6.23 -0.30
CA THR A 139 -0.19 6.59 -1.07
C THR A 139 0.92 7.11 -0.15
N LYS A 140 0.61 7.99 0.80
CA LYS A 140 1.61 8.49 1.78
C LYS A 140 2.18 7.38 2.65
N THR A 141 1.35 6.41 3.06
CA THR A 141 1.80 5.26 3.84
C THR A 141 2.77 4.41 3.03
N LEU A 142 2.43 4.13 1.77
CA LEU A 142 3.29 3.42 0.81
C LEU A 142 4.63 4.13 0.65
N GLU A 143 4.64 5.44 0.38
CA GLU A 143 5.84 6.24 0.22
C GLU A 143 6.74 6.22 1.47
N LYS A 144 6.15 6.36 2.67
CA LYS A 144 6.86 6.32 3.94
C LYS A 144 7.52 4.97 4.19
N VAL A 145 6.80 3.88 3.95
CA VAL A 145 7.32 2.52 4.12
C VAL A 145 8.45 2.28 3.13
N LEU A 146 8.27 2.64 1.86
CA LEU A 146 9.30 2.52 0.83
C LEU A 146 10.56 3.32 1.16
N ALA A 147 10.44 4.54 1.66
CA ALA A 147 11.59 5.35 2.06
C ALA A 147 12.40 4.69 3.19
N THR A 148 11.72 4.01 4.12
CA THR A 148 12.37 3.29 5.22
C THR A 148 13.01 2.00 4.72
N GLU A 149 12.29 1.20 3.93
CA GLU A 149 12.78 -0.09 3.44
C GLU A 149 13.86 0.06 2.36
N LYS A 150 13.90 1.16 1.62
CA LYS A 150 14.99 1.45 0.70
C LYS A 150 16.34 1.32 1.38
N LYS A 151 16.49 1.86 2.60
CA LYS A 151 17.75 1.75 3.36
C LYS A 151 18.11 0.29 3.68
N ASN A 152 17.13 -0.51 4.09
CA ASN A 152 17.35 -1.93 4.38
C ASN A 152 17.74 -2.71 3.12
N ILE A 153 17.13 -2.38 1.98
CA ILE A 153 17.44 -3.00 0.69
C ILE A 153 18.85 -2.58 0.24
N ASP A 154 19.20 -1.30 0.34
CA ASP A 154 20.54 -0.80 -0.01
C ASP A 154 21.63 -1.49 0.85
N GLU A 155 21.37 -1.66 2.15
CA GLU A 155 22.26 -2.42 3.03
C GLU A 155 22.37 -3.90 2.61
N ALA A 156 21.26 -4.56 2.25
CA ALA A 156 21.27 -5.94 1.78
C ALA A 156 22.04 -6.09 0.45
N ILE A 157 21.97 -5.12 -0.46
CA ILE A 157 22.75 -5.09 -1.70
C ILE A 157 24.25 -5.02 -1.37
N ASN A 158 24.66 -4.16 -0.44
CA ASN A 158 26.03 -4.05 0.01
C ASN A 158 26.53 -5.37 0.63
N ASP A 159 25.75 -5.97 1.53
CA ASP A 159 26.07 -7.26 2.14
C ASP A 159 26.21 -8.36 1.08
N THR A 160 25.31 -8.39 0.08
CA THR A 160 25.37 -9.30 -1.06
C THR A 160 26.65 -9.11 -1.85
N THR A 161 27.03 -7.87 -2.15
CA THR A 161 28.26 -7.52 -2.86
C THR A 161 29.49 -8.03 -2.10
N ILE A 162 29.55 -7.80 -0.80
CA ILE A 162 30.64 -8.27 0.06
C ILE A 162 30.74 -9.80 0.08
N LYS A 163 29.59 -10.49 0.25
CA LYS A 163 29.53 -11.96 0.23
C LYS A 163 30.01 -12.51 -1.13
N ALA A 164 29.56 -11.90 -2.23
CA ALA A 164 29.96 -12.30 -3.58
C ALA A 164 31.46 -12.08 -3.83
N LEU A 165 32.03 -10.97 -3.39
CA LEU A 165 33.46 -10.69 -3.49
C LEU A 165 34.29 -11.71 -2.69
N LYS A 166 33.87 -12.05 -1.47
CA LYS A 166 34.52 -13.09 -0.65
C LYS A 166 34.51 -14.44 -1.35
N GLN A 167 33.36 -14.85 -1.93
CA GLN A 167 33.29 -16.11 -2.69
C GLN A 167 34.16 -16.09 -3.94
N LYS A 168 34.19 -14.97 -4.66
CA LYS A 168 35.02 -14.82 -5.86
C LYS A 168 36.51 -14.88 -5.50
N ALA A 169 36.91 -14.20 -4.43
CA ALA A 169 38.27 -14.22 -3.92
C ALA A 169 38.73 -15.63 -3.54
N ALA A 170 37.86 -16.39 -2.87
CA ALA A 170 38.16 -17.78 -2.51
C ALA A 170 38.32 -18.73 -3.72
N GLN A 171 37.68 -18.39 -4.85
CA GLN A 171 37.85 -19.13 -6.12
C GLN A 171 39.21 -18.83 -6.79
N LEU A 172 39.81 -17.65 -6.50
CA LEU A 172 41.06 -17.21 -7.12
C LEU A 172 42.30 -17.69 -6.37
N GLY A 173 42.17 -17.94 -5.05
CA GLY A 173 43.29 -18.38 -4.24
C GLY A 173 42.99 -18.32 -2.74
N GLU A 174 44.04 -18.45 -1.93
CA GLU A 174 43.93 -18.39 -0.47
C GLU A 174 43.75 -16.96 0.01
N ILE A 175 42.66 -16.67 0.76
CA ILE A 175 42.42 -15.34 1.32
C ILE A 175 43.39 -15.11 2.48
N ILE A 176 44.27 -14.10 2.35
CA ILE A 176 45.27 -13.72 3.36
C ILE A 176 44.65 -12.78 4.41
N SER A 177 43.90 -11.77 3.95
CA SER A 177 43.25 -10.83 4.85
C SER A 177 42.01 -10.22 4.20
N ILE A 178 41.04 -9.88 5.03
CA ILE A 178 39.85 -9.08 4.66
C ILE A 178 39.83 -7.87 5.59
N GLU A 179 39.85 -6.68 5.03
CA GLU A 179 39.75 -5.42 5.75
C GLU A 179 38.46 -4.74 5.33
N GLU A 180 37.57 -4.46 6.28
CA GLU A 180 36.30 -3.77 6.06
C GLU A 180 36.38 -2.39 6.71
N SER A 181 36.21 -1.32 5.93
CA SER A 181 36.20 0.06 6.42
C SER A 181 35.01 0.81 5.84
N GLY A 182 33.91 0.84 6.61
CA GLY A 182 32.66 1.45 6.16
C GLY A 182 32.05 0.72 4.97
N GLN A 183 32.05 1.35 3.79
CA GLN A 183 31.56 0.74 2.55
C GLN A 183 32.66 0.09 1.70
N ASP A 184 33.92 0.26 2.09
CA ASP A 184 35.07 -0.29 1.36
C ASP A 184 35.47 -1.66 1.93
N VAL A 185 35.62 -2.64 1.04
CA VAL A 185 36.11 -3.97 1.38
C VAL A 185 37.36 -4.26 0.57
N THR A 186 38.48 -4.50 1.27
CA THR A 186 39.74 -4.89 0.67
C THR A 186 40.03 -6.36 0.97
N ILE A 187 40.11 -7.21 -0.06
CA ILE A 187 40.41 -8.62 0.06
C ILE A 187 41.79 -8.90 -0.57
N ARG A 188 42.72 -9.43 0.22
CA ARG A 188 44.03 -9.84 -0.27
C ARG A 188 44.03 -11.34 -0.47
N VAL A 189 44.41 -11.78 -1.68
CA VAL A 189 44.41 -13.17 -2.08
C VAL A 189 45.82 -13.55 -2.49
N LYS A 190 46.29 -14.73 -2.05
CA LYS A 190 47.51 -15.34 -2.55
C LYS A 190 47.16 -16.26 -3.71
N VAL A 191 47.59 -15.88 -4.90
CA VAL A 191 47.44 -16.65 -6.14
C VAL A 191 48.61 -17.58 -6.33
#